data_6e80f27914130ae1d6afc45448a04291
#
_entry.id   6e80f27914130ae1d6afc45448a04291
#
_cell.length_a   1.000
_cell.length_b   1.000
_cell.length_c   1.000
_cell.angle_alpha   90.00
_cell.angle_beta   90.00
_cell.angle_gamma   90.00
#
_symmetry.space_group_name_H-M   'P 1'
#
loop_
_entity.id
_entity.type
_entity.pdbx_description
1 polymer ?
#
loop_
_entity_poly.entity_id
_entity_poly.type
_entity_poly.pdbx_seq_one_letter_code
_entity_poly.pdbx_strand_id
1 'polypeptide(L)'
;LFALNLGFYPVLWVLSIARVLRHRDRVRADFGHYGRAVGFFTTVAATCVLGSQCVVIGESVTAAIALWIAGIVLWAGLVYAVFALLTIKAEKPPLAEGINGGWLISVVAAQSVAVLGAQLAPHFGDHAPHALVFALAMWLGGGMLYLWIISLIFYRYTFFPMSPSDLAPPYWINMGAAAIS
;
A
#
# COMPACT_ATOMS: atom_id res chain seq x y z
N LEU A 1 13.20 16.21 -7.24
CA LEU A 1 12.06 15.38 -6.79
C LEU A 1 12.08 15.14 -5.28
N PHE A 2 13.22 14.77 -4.65
CA PHE A 2 13.30 14.51 -3.20
C PHE A 2 12.82 15.69 -2.35
N ALA A 3 13.29 16.91 -2.63
CA ALA A 3 12.87 18.11 -1.92
C ALA A 3 11.36 18.39 -2.05
N LEU A 4 10.78 18.12 -3.21
CA LEU A 4 9.34 18.23 -3.40
C LEU A 4 8.57 17.20 -2.56
N ASN A 5 9.03 15.95 -2.55
CA ASN A 5 8.40 14.89 -1.74
C ASN A 5 8.49 15.21 -0.25
N LEU A 6 9.63 15.74 0.21
CA LEU A 6 9.81 16.15 1.60
C LEU A 6 8.84 17.28 2.01
N GLY A 7 8.52 18.18 1.09
CA GLY A 7 7.53 19.27 1.31
C GLY A 7 6.09 18.78 1.22
N PHE A 8 5.76 17.96 0.20
CA PHE A 8 4.39 17.52 -0.01
C PHE A 8 3.92 16.46 0.99
N TYR A 9 4.80 15.60 1.47
CA TYR A 9 4.45 14.53 2.39
C TYR A 9 3.76 15.04 3.68
N PRO A 10 4.33 16.01 4.45
CA PRO A 10 3.65 16.54 5.62
C PRO A 10 2.36 17.28 5.27
N VAL A 11 2.30 18.00 4.15
CA VAL A 11 1.08 18.67 3.69
C VAL A 11 -0.03 17.65 3.44
N LEU A 12 0.26 16.56 2.75
CA LEU A 12 -0.73 15.49 2.51
C LEU A 12 -1.17 14.81 3.80
N TRP A 13 -0.28 14.65 4.79
CA TRP A 13 -0.66 14.12 6.09
C TRP A 13 -1.58 15.09 6.84
N VAL A 14 -1.27 16.38 6.85
CA VAL A 14 -2.14 17.41 7.47
C VAL A 14 -3.54 17.39 6.84
N LEU A 15 -3.61 17.35 5.51
CA LEU A 15 -4.88 17.27 4.80
C LEU A 15 -5.64 15.98 5.11
N SER A 16 -4.95 14.84 5.20
CA SER A 16 -5.54 13.54 5.53
C SER A 16 -6.10 13.53 6.96
N ILE A 17 -5.35 14.03 7.92
CA ILE A 17 -5.79 14.17 9.31
C ILE A 17 -6.97 15.15 9.40
N ALA A 18 -6.90 16.29 8.75
CA ALA A 18 -8.00 17.25 8.69
C ALA A 18 -9.27 16.63 8.10
N ARG A 19 -9.13 15.80 7.04
CA ARG A 19 -10.23 15.04 6.46
C ARG A 19 -10.84 14.06 7.46
N VAL A 20 -10.02 13.29 8.17
CA VAL A 20 -10.49 12.36 9.21
C VAL A 20 -11.24 13.09 10.32
N LEU A 21 -10.73 14.24 10.76
CA LEU A 21 -11.34 15.00 11.85
C LEU A 21 -12.66 15.68 11.44
N ARG A 22 -12.73 16.23 10.21
CA ARG A 22 -13.88 17.01 9.74
C ARG A 22 -14.95 16.19 9.05
N HIS A 23 -14.59 15.02 8.47
CA HIS A 23 -15.47 14.23 7.62
C HIS A 23 -15.41 12.73 7.98
N ARG A 24 -15.54 12.41 9.27
CA ARG A 24 -15.45 11.04 9.80
C ARG A 24 -16.40 10.05 9.11
N ASP A 25 -17.62 10.50 8.83
CA ASP A 25 -18.64 9.63 8.19
C ASP A 25 -18.27 9.28 6.75
N ARG A 26 -17.68 10.24 6.00
CA ARG A 26 -17.19 9.99 4.65
C ARG A 26 -15.98 9.04 4.66
N VAL A 27 -15.07 9.21 5.61
CA VAL A 27 -13.91 8.32 5.76
C VAL A 27 -14.37 6.90 6.11
N ARG A 28 -15.35 6.75 7.02
CA ARG A 28 -15.96 5.45 7.34
C ARG A 28 -16.62 4.82 6.10
N ALA A 29 -17.37 5.60 5.34
CA ALA A 29 -17.98 5.13 4.09
C ALA A 29 -16.94 4.68 3.07
N ASP A 30 -15.79 5.38 2.98
CA ASP A 30 -14.68 5.01 2.08
C ASP A 30 -14.02 3.70 2.52
N PHE A 31 -13.81 3.48 3.82
CA PHE A 31 -13.30 2.20 4.34
C PHE A 31 -14.25 1.02 4.06
N GLY A 32 -15.55 1.26 4.03
CA GLY A 32 -16.56 0.25 3.68
C GLY A 32 -16.78 0.05 2.18
N HIS A 33 -16.08 0.78 1.32
CA HIS A 33 -16.28 0.71 -0.12
C HIS A 33 -15.14 -0.08 -0.78
N TYR A 34 -15.44 -1.19 -1.46
CA TYR A 34 -14.46 -2.13 -2.03
C TYR A 34 -13.41 -1.49 -2.93
N GLY A 35 -13.79 -0.54 -3.77
CA GLY A 35 -12.86 0.14 -4.68
C GLY A 35 -12.09 1.30 -4.04
N ARG A 36 -12.55 1.87 -2.90
CA ARG A 36 -11.91 3.04 -2.26
C ARG A 36 -11.08 2.68 -1.04
N ALA A 37 -11.46 1.62 -0.32
CA ALA A 37 -10.77 1.18 0.89
C ALA A 37 -9.30 0.85 0.62
N VAL A 38 -9.03 0.18 -0.50
CA VAL A 38 -7.67 -0.18 -0.91
C VAL A 38 -6.78 1.03 -1.22
N GLY A 39 -7.37 2.18 -1.54
CA GLY A 39 -6.64 3.43 -1.76
C GLY A 39 -5.91 3.94 -0.52
N PHE A 40 -6.33 3.57 0.69
CA PHE A 40 -5.61 3.96 1.91
C PHE A 40 -4.21 3.36 2.00
N PHE A 41 -3.94 2.24 1.34
CA PHE A 41 -2.59 1.65 1.28
C PHE A 41 -1.55 2.53 0.59
N THR A 42 -1.98 3.53 -0.19
CA THR A 42 -1.05 4.52 -0.77
C THR A 42 -0.27 5.29 0.30
N THR A 43 -0.84 5.46 1.50
CA THR A 43 -0.13 6.13 2.61
C THR A 43 1.09 5.34 3.06
N VAL A 44 1.01 4.01 3.08
CA VAL A 44 2.14 3.12 3.40
C VAL A 44 3.21 3.24 2.33
N ALA A 45 2.83 3.10 1.06
CA ALA A 45 3.76 3.20 -0.06
C ALA A 45 4.47 4.55 -0.09
N ALA A 46 3.73 5.65 0.06
CA ALA A 46 4.31 7.00 0.09
C ALA A 46 5.30 7.18 1.26
N THR A 47 4.97 6.66 2.44
CA THR A 47 5.84 6.71 3.62
C THR A 47 7.14 5.94 3.39
N CYS A 48 7.06 4.72 2.87
CA CYS A 48 8.24 3.89 2.61
C CYS A 48 9.09 4.42 1.44
N VAL A 49 8.46 4.94 0.38
CA VAL A 49 9.18 5.58 -0.73
C VAL A 49 9.95 6.81 -0.27
N LEU A 50 9.36 7.65 0.58
CA LEU A 50 10.08 8.77 1.17
C LEU A 50 11.25 8.27 2.05
N GLY A 51 11.04 7.21 2.83
CA GLY A 51 12.10 6.55 3.60
C GLY A 51 13.25 6.08 2.73
N SER A 52 12.96 5.42 1.60
CA SER A 52 13.98 5.01 0.61
C SER A 52 14.74 6.21 0.04
N GLN A 53 14.06 7.31 -0.24
CA GLN A 53 14.71 8.54 -0.69
C GLN A 53 15.60 9.17 0.40
N CYS A 54 15.20 9.07 1.68
CA CYS A 54 16.01 9.51 2.80
C CYS A 54 17.32 8.71 2.91
N VAL A 55 17.29 7.40 2.64
CA VAL A 55 18.51 6.56 2.62
C VAL A 55 19.38 6.90 1.43
N VAL A 56 18.79 6.92 0.22
CA VAL A 56 19.58 6.94 -1.02
C VAL A 56 20.05 8.35 -1.41
N ILE A 57 19.25 9.37 -1.11
CA ILE A 57 19.51 10.75 -1.57
C ILE A 57 19.81 11.68 -0.38
N GLY A 58 19.06 11.51 0.71
CA GLY A 58 19.14 12.41 1.87
C GLY A 58 20.17 12.00 2.90
N GLU A 59 20.83 10.84 2.73
CA GLU A 59 21.83 10.25 3.64
C GLU A 59 21.39 10.25 5.12
N SER A 60 20.07 10.23 5.36
CA SER A 60 19.48 10.29 6.71
C SER A 60 18.86 8.95 7.11
N VAL A 61 19.70 8.06 7.63
CA VAL A 61 19.29 6.72 8.10
C VAL A 61 18.25 6.80 9.23
N THR A 62 18.43 7.75 10.16
CA THR A 62 17.49 7.91 11.29
C THR A 62 16.09 8.26 10.83
N ALA A 63 15.94 9.20 9.89
CA ALA A 63 14.65 9.55 9.32
C ALA A 63 14.04 8.35 8.56
N ALA A 64 14.83 7.60 7.83
CA ALA A 64 14.39 6.43 7.10
C ALA A 64 13.91 5.30 8.03
N ILE A 65 14.60 5.06 9.16
CA ILE A 65 14.16 4.09 10.19
C ILE A 65 12.81 4.52 10.78
N ALA A 66 12.65 5.79 11.12
CA ALA A 66 11.38 6.30 11.65
C ALA A 66 10.22 6.11 10.65
N LEU A 67 10.46 6.41 9.36
CA LEU A 67 9.50 6.21 8.28
C LEU A 67 9.22 4.72 8.03
N TRP A 68 10.20 3.84 8.16
CA TRP A 68 10.00 2.40 8.04
C TRP A 68 9.10 1.85 9.15
N ILE A 69 9.37 2.23 10.41
CA ILE A 69 8.52 1.84 11.55
C ILE A 69 7.09 2.38 11.35
N ALA A 70 6.93 3.63 10.94
CA ALA A 70 5.63 4.20 10.63
C ALA A 70 4.94 3.43 9.49
N GLY A 71 5.67 3.06 8.44
CA GLY A 71 5.17 2.23 7.34
C GLY A 71 4.66 0.87 7.80
N ILE A 72 5.40 0.17 8.68
CA ILE A 72 5.00 -1.11 9.26
C ILE A 72 3.70 -0.97 10.06
N VAL A 73 3.62 0.03 10.94
CA VAL A 73 2.43 0.27 11.78
C VAL A 73 1.21 0.60 10.92
N LEU A 74 1.38 1.47 9.92
CA LEU A 74 0.32 1.81 8.97
C LEU A 74 -0.12 0.58 8.17
N TRP A 75 0.82 -0.20 7.67
CA TRP A 75 0.53 -1.42 6.90
C TRP A 75 -0.27 -2.41 7.74
N ALA A 76 0.20 -2.75 8.94
CA ALA A 76 -0.48 -3.69 9.83
C ALA A 76 -1.89 -3.21 10.20
N GLY A 77 -2.03 -1.93 10.56
CA GLY A 77 -3.32 -1.33 10.90
C GLY A 77 -4.29 -1.32 9.71
N LEU A 78 -3.83 -0.95 8.52
CA LEU A 78 -4.67 -0.90 7.33
C LEU A 78 -5.04 -2.29 6.82
N VAL A 79 -4.11 -3.26 6.81
CA VAL A 79 -4.41 -4.64 6.44
C VAL A 79 -5.53 -5.18 7.34
N TYR A 80 -5.37 -5.04 8.66
CA TYR A 80 -6.38 -5.50 9.58
C TYR A 80 -7.71 -4.74 9.39
N ALA A 81 -7.70 -3.41 9.38
CA ALA A 81 -8.91 -2.61 9.29
C ALA A 81 -9.67 -2.83 7.98
N VAL A 82 -8.98 -2.76 6.83
CA VAL A 82 -9.62 -2.88 5.52
C VAL A 82 -10.16 -4.30 5.32
N PHE A 83 -9.31 -5.33 5.48
CA PHE A 83 -9.76 -6.69 5.21
C PHE A 83 -10.79 -7.19 6.23
N ALA A 84 -10.68 -6.84 7.52
CA ALA A 84 -11.69 -7.18 8.50
C ALA A 84 -13.04 -6.53 8.16
N LEU A 85 -13.07 -5.22 7.87
CA LEU A 85 -14.30 -4.51 7.51
C LEU A 85 -14.96 -5.06 6.25
N LEU A 86 -14.17 -5.34 5.20
CA LEU A 86 -14.69 -5.91 3.96
C LEU A 86 -15.18 -7.35 4.15
N THR A 87 -14.55 -8.12 5.06
CA THR A 87 -14.93 -9.51 5.34
C THR A 87 -16.24 -9.61 6.10
N ILE A 88 -16.44 -8.77 7.15
CA ILE A 88 -17.64 -8.80 7.99
C ILE A 88 -18.86 -8.15 7.34
N LYS A 89 -18.69 -7.45 6.23
CA LYS A 89 -19.79 -6.77 5.53
C LYS A 89 -20.80 -7.79 5.03
N ALA A 90 -22.08 -7.62 5.42
CA ALA A 90 -23.16 -8.53 5.06
C ALA A 90 -23.47 -8.47 3.55
N GLU A 91 -23.54 -7.26 2.99
CA GLU A 91 -23.80 -7.06 1.57
C GLU A 91 -22.47 -6.88 0.83
N LYS A 92 -22.19 -7.79 -0.10
CA LYS A 92 -20.98 -7.79 -0.92
C LYS A 92 -21.33 -7.56 -2.38
N PRO A 93 -20.60 -6.69 -3.10
CA PRO A 93 -20.82 -6.53 -4.54
C PRO A 93 -20.42 -7.82 -5.28
N PRO A 94 -20.98 -8.06 -6.47
CA PRO A 94 -20.46 -9.10 -7.37
C PRO A 94 -18.99 -8.86 -7.67
N LEU A 95 -18.25 -9.94 -8.00
CA LEU A 95 -16.82 -9.88 -8.29
C LEU A 95 -16.49 -8.84 -9.37
N ALA A 96 -17.33 -8.75 -10.39
CA ALA A 96 -17.14 -7.81 -11.50
C ALA A 96 -17.07 -6.34 -11.08
N GLU A 97 -17.75 -5.97 -10.00
CA GLU A 97 -17.81 -4.60 -9.47
C GLU A 97 -16.87 -4.39 -8.27
N GLY A 98 -16.62 -5.47 -7.52
CA GLY A 98 -15.86 -5.43 -6.27
C GLY A 98 -14.36 -5.39 -6.44
N ILE A 99 -13.82 -5.97 -7.52
CA ILE A 99 -12.37 -6.06 -7.74
C ILE A 99 -11.93 -5.24 -8.95
N ASN A 100 -10.82 -4.52 -8.79
CA ASN A 100 -10.15 -3.79 -9.85
C ASN A 100 -8.63 -3.70 -9.56
N GLY A 101 -7.85 -3.12 -10.47
CA GLY A 101 -6.41 -2.96 -10.31
C GLY A 101 -5.99 -2.20 -9.04
N GLY A 102 -6.89 -1.40 -8.45
CA GLY A 102 -6.63 -0.69 -7.19
C GLY A 102 -6.32 -1.62 -6.01
N TRP A 103 -6.81 -2.86 -6.03
CA TRP A 103 -6.52 -3.84 -4.99
C TRP A 103 -5.03 -4.18 -4.89
N LEU A 104 -4.30 -4.07 -5.99
CA LEU A 104 -2.85 -4.27 -6.01
C LEU A 104 -2.05 -3.20 -5.26
N ILE A 105 -2.69 -2.08 -4.85
CA ILE A 105 -2.03 -1.10 -3.97
C ILE A 105 -1.67 -1.73 -2.62
N SER A 106 -2.44 -2.70 -2.14
CA SER A 106 -2.12 -3.45 -0.92
C SER A 106 -0.83 -4.27 -1.05
N VAL A 107 -0.58 -4.80 -2.24
CA VAL A 107 0.68 -5.48 -2.59
C VAL A 107 1.82 -4.48 -2.62
N VAL A 108 1.65 -3.36 -3.33
CA VAL A 108 2.66 -2.28 -3.40
C VAL A 108 3.04 -1.79 -2.00
N ALA A 109 2.07 -1.69 -1.08
CA ALA A 109 2.32 -1.30 0.30
C ALA A 109 3.23 -2.31 1.03
N ALA A 110 2.94 -3.61 0.93
CA ALA A 110 3.77 -4.66 1.53
C ALA A 110 5.19 -4.67 0.95
N GLN A 111 5.30 -4.58 -0.37
CA GLN A 111 6.58 -4.56 -1.08
C GLN A 111 7.40 -3.30 -0.74
N SER A 112 6.75 -2.14 -0.57
CA SER A 112 7.45 -0.91 -0.16
C SER A 112 8.07 -1.04 1.23
N VAL A 113 7.39 -1.72 2.17
CA VAL A 113 7.95 -2.02 3.50
C VAL A 113 9.16 -2.96 3.38
N ALA A 114 9.06 -3.99 2.52
CA ALA A 114 10.15 -4.94 2.27
C ALA A 114 11.38 -4.25 1.68
N VAL A 115 11.20 -3.44 0.63
CA VAL A 115 12.28 -2.71 -0.04
C VAL A 115 13.02 -1.79 0.92
N LEU A 116 12.28 -0.96 1.68
CA LEU A 116 12.91 -0.06 2.63
C LEU A 116 13.62 -0.82 3.76
N GLY A 117 13.05 -1.92 4.23
CA GLY A 117 13.69 -2.79 5.24
C GLY A 117 14.99 -3.39 4.73
N ALA A 118 15.03 -3.87 3.49
CA ALA A 118 16.24 -4.39 2.86
C ALA A 118 17.31 -3.31 2.70
N GLN A 119 16.93 -2.08 2.31
CA GLN A 119 17.86 -0.94 2.20
C GLN A 119 18.43 -0.52 3.55
N LEU A 120 17.67 -0.64 4.63
CA LEU A 120 18.10 -0.29 5.98
C LEU A 120 18.93 -1.39 6.65
N ALA A 121 18.81 -2.64 6.23
CA ALA A 121 19.48 -3.78 6.86
C ALA A 121 21.00 -3.58 7.12
N PRO A 122 21.80 -3.04 6.16
CA PRO A 122 23.22 -2.81 6.39
C PRO A 122 23.53 -1.88 7.57
N HIS A 123 22.57 -1.05 7.99
CA HIS A 123 22.75 -0.06 9.06
C HIS A 123 22.40 -0.61 10.46
N PHE A 124 21.91 -1.85 10.54
CA PHE A 124 21.54 -2.47 11.82
C PHE A 124 22.64 -3.34 12.47
N GLY A 125 23.86 -3.37 11.90
CA GLY A 125 24.98 -4.14 12.44
C GLY A 125 24.59 -5.62 12.67
N ASP A 126 24.75 -6.12 13.89
CA ASP A 126 24.43 -7.51 14.25
C ASP A 126 22.95 -7.87 14.08
N HIS A 127 22.05 -6.90 14.00
CA HIS A 127 20.62 -7.11 13.77
C HIS A 127 20.23 -7.12 12.29
N ALA A 128 21.17 -6.90 11.36
CA ALA A 128 20.91 -6.93 9.92
C ALA A 128 20.21 -8.21 9.44
N PRO A 129 20.58 -9.43 9.91
CA PRO A 129 19.88 -10.66 9.50
C PRO A 129 18.39 -10.66 9.89
N HIS A 130 18.03 -10.11 11.04
CA HIS A 130 16.62 -10.03 11.47
C HIS A 130 15.82 -9.08 10.59
N ALA A 131 16.40 -7.92 10.23
CA ALA A 131 15.78 -6.98 9.30
C ALA A 131 15.58 -7.59 7.91
N LEU A 132 16.55 -8.36 7.42
CA LEU A 132 16.44 -9.06 6.13
C LEU A 132 15.39 -10.18 6.16
N VAL A 133 15.33 -10.96 7.25
CA VAL A 133 14.27 -11.99 7.40
C VAL A 133 12.89 -11.34 7.44
N PHE A 134 12.73 -10.22 8.14
CA PHE A 134 11.47 -9.48 8.14
C PHE A 134 11.14 -8.93 6.74
N ALA A 135 12.10 -8.32 6.05
CA ALA A 135 11.92 -7.83 4.69
C ALA A 135 11.53 -8.96 3.72
N LEU A 136 12.19 -10.13 3.84
CA LEU A 136 11.85 -11.33 3.06
C LEU A 136 10.43 -11.81 3.37
N ALA A 137 10.01 -11.85 4.64
CA ALA A 137 8.65 -12.23 5.02
C ALA A 137 7.61 -11.27 4.43
N MET A 138 7.88 -9.96 4.45
CA MET A 138 7.02 -8.94 3.84
C MET A 138 6.96 -9.10 2.31
N TRP A 139 8.10 -9.39 1.68
CA TRP A 139 8.17 -9.62 0.23
C TRP A 139 7.38 -10.87 -0.18
N LEU A 140 7.58 -12.00 0.51
CA LEU A 140 6.86 -13.26 0.24
C LEU A 140 5.35 -13.10 0.49
N GLY A 141 4.96 -12.47 1.60
CA GLY A 141 3.55 -12.19 1.92
C GLY A 141 2.89 -11.28 0.88
N GLY A 142 3.59 -10.22 0.45
CA GLY A 142 3.16 -9.35 -0.63
C GLY A 142 3.05 -10.07 -1.96
N GLY A 143 4.01 -10.94 -2.29
CA GLY A 143 4.00 -11.76 -3.49
C GLY A 143 2.82 -12.76 -3.50
N MET A 144 2.52 -13.38 -2.37
CA MET A 144 1.35 -14.26 -2.25
C MET A 144 0.04 -13.50 -2.42
N LEU A 145 -0.05 -12.32 -1.81
CA LEU A 145 -1.20 -11.43 -1.99
C LEU A 145 -1.35 -10.98 -3.45
N TYR A 146 -0.22 -10.72 -4.13
CA TYR A 146 -0.20 -10.42 -5.57
C TYR A 146 -0.82 -11.55 -6.38
N LEU A 147 -0.38 -12.80 -6.17
CA LEU A 147 -0.89 -13.96 -6.90
C LEU A 147 -2.41 -14.13 -6.72
N TRP A 148 -2.92 -13.93 -5.52
CA TRP A 148 -4.37 -14.02 -5.27
C TRP A 148 -5.14 -12.90 -5.98
N ILE A 149 -4.69 -11.67 -5.85
CA ILE A 149 -5.40 -10.52 -6.41
C ILE A 149 -5.31 -10.51 -7.93
N ILE A 150 -4.13 -10.77 -8.50
CA ILE A 150 -3.97 -10.77 -9.96
C ILE A 150 -4.77 -11.91 -10.63
N SER A 151 -4.89 -13.07 -9.97
CA SER A 151 -5.72 -14.17 -10.46
C SER A 151 -7.20 -13.79 -10.52
N LEU A 152 -7.71 -13.09 -9.50
CA LEU A 152 -9.09 -12.59 -9.49
C LEU A 152 -9.31 -11.49 -10.53
N ILE A 153 -8.34 -10.60 -10.72
CA ILE A 153 -8.39 -9.56 -11.75
C ILE A 153 -8.37 -10.19 -13.14
N PHE A 154 -7.48 -11.17 -13.36
CA PHE A 154 -7.42 -11.92 -14.61
C PHE A 154 -8.74 -12.65 -14.89
N TYR A 155 -9.32 -13.31 -13.88
CA TYR A 155 -10.62 -13.96 -13.98
C TYR A 155 -11.72 -12.97 -14.37
N ARG A 156 -11.74 -11.77 -13.72
CA ARG A 156 -12.69 -10.70 -14.06
C ARG A 156 -12.55 -10.29 -15.52
N TYR A 157 -11.33 -10.04 -16.01
CA TYR A 157 -11.12 -9.57 -17.37
C TYR A 157 -11.43 -10.64 -18.44
N THR A 158 -11.24 -11.90 -18.10
CA THR A 158 -11.45 -13.01 -19.05
C THR A 158 -12.91 -13.41 -19.14
N PHE A 159 -13.67 -13.37 -18.05
CA PHE A 159 -14.98 -13.98 -17.98
C PHE A 159 -16.15 -12.99 -17.80
N PHE A 160 -15.87 -11.73 -17.59
CA PHE A 160 -16.92 -10.70 -17.46
C PHE A 160 -16.82 -9.66 -18.57
N PRO A 161 -17.98 -9.11 -19.05
CA PRO A 161 -17.98 -8.02 -20.00
C PRO A 161 -17.21 -6.81 -19.46
N MET A 162 -16.43 -6.15 -20.30
CA MET A 162 -15.74 -4.91 -19.98
C MET A 162 -16.45 -3.73 -20.65
N SER A 163 -16.62 -2.66 -19.89
CA SER A 163 -17.10 -1.38 -20.36
C SER A 163 -15.96 -0.36 -20.46
N PRO A 164 -16.08 0.71 -21.26
CA PRO A 164 -15.08 1.78 -21.29
C PRO A 164 -14.79 2.41 -19.94
N SER A 165 -15.76 2.41 -19.00
CA SER A 165 -15.59 2.91 -17.64
C SER A 165 -14.67 2.03 -16.78
N ASP A 166 -14.47 0.77 -17.15
CA ASP A 166 -13.58 -0.16 -16.45
C ASP A 166 -12.09 0.15 -16.73
N LEU A 167 -11.79 0.84 -17.84
CA LEU A 167 -10.45 1.28 -18.23
C LEU A 167 -10.02 2.53 -17.42
N ALA A 168 -10.28 2.51 -16.12
CA ALA A 168 -9.91 3.58 -15.20
C ALA A 168 -8.41 3.50 -14.82
N PRO A 169 -7.83 4.59 -14.27
CA PRO A 169 -6.41 4.63 -13.88
C PRO A 169 -5.91 3.46 -13.03
N PRO A 170 -6.71 2.86 -12.11
CA PRO A 170 -6.29 1.67 -11.37
C PRO A 170 -5.89 0.46 -12.22
N TYR A 171 -6.30 0.42 -13.48
CA TYR A 171 -5.89 -0.65 -14.41
C TYR A 171 -4.36 -0.72 -14.58
N TRP A 172 -3.69 0.44 -14.60
CA TRP A 172 -2.24 0.55 -14.80
C TRP A 172 -1.42 0.15 -13.56
N ILE A 173 -2.04 0.01 -12.39
CA ILE A 173 -1.38 -0.43 -11.15
C ILE A 173 -0.86 -1.86 -11.29
N ASN A 174 -1.44 -2.68 -12.18
CA ASN A 174 -0.97 -4.04 -12.46
C ASN A 174 0.51 -4.07 -12.83
N MET A 175 0.95 -3.14 -13.68
CA MET A 175 2.37 -3.02 -14.06
C MET A 175 3.24 -2.58 -12.88
N GLY A 176 2.79 -1.58 -12.12
CA GLY A 176 3.55 -1.05 -10.98
C GLY A 176 3.71 -2.07 -9.85
N ALA A 177 2.67 -2.86 -9.57
CA ALA A 177 2.73 -3.90 -8.55
C ALA A 177 3.72 -5.02 -8.92
N ALA A 178 3.76 -5.42 -10.19
CA ALA A 178 4.74 -6.40 -10.67
C ALA A 178 6.18 -5.85 -10.67
N ALA A 179 6.35 -4.56 -10.95
CA ALA A 179 7.68 -3.95 -11.03
C ALA A 179 8.35 -3.77 -9.65
N ILE A 180 7.59 -3.70 -8.56
CA ILE A 180 8.13 -3.57 -7.20
C ILE A 180 8.30 -4.95 -6.51
N SER A 181 7.73 -6.00 -7.08
CA SER A 181 7.83 -7.38 -6.57
C SER A 181 9.07 -8.07 -7.12
#